data_bf4d18aad5ce88b61ca675ec993fe746
#
_entry.id   bf4d18aad5ce88b61ca675ec993fe746
#
_cell.length_a   1.000
_cell.length_b   1.000
_cell.length_c   1.000
_cell.angle_alpha   90.00
_cell.angle_beta   90.00
_cell.angle_gamma   90.00
#
_symmetry.space_group_name_H-M   'P 1'
#
loop_
_entity.id
_entity.type
_entity.pdbx_description
1 polymer ?
#
loop_
_entity_poly.entity_id
_entity_poly.type
_entity_poly.pdbx_seq_one_letter_code
_entity_poly.pdbx_strand_id
1 'polypeptide(L)'
;LGPIQKAVFDEYCSEALDALTDDIDAIYLCHHGAMVAEHLDDPDGYIAKEIRKKIGPKVPILMTLDLHANISDTMCSSVDLICGYRTNPHVDQFERGQEAAFSLRQILSGQANPKVAHVKLPLAPSSITLLTATGPLGEVIDYGQRRQAELGGKIMNVSIFGNFICSDVPENGISIVVTARNDFDIAKNLAEEL
;
A
#
# COMPACT_ATOMS: atom_id res chain seq x y z
N LEU A 1 2.98 11.05 -21.19
CA LEU A 1 3.60 11.00 -19.86
C LEU A 1 4.70 9.95 -19.90
N GLY A 2 5.83 10.20 -19.26
CA GLY A 2 7.00 9.31 -19.20
C GLY A 2 7.54 9.25 -17.77
N PRO A 3 8.66 8.55 -17.56
CA PRO A 3 9.34 8.50 -16.26
C PRO A 3 9.70 9.90 -15.76
N ILE A 4 9.71 10.07 -14.44
CA ILE A 4 10.18 11.30 -13.80
C ILE A 4 11.68 11.42 -14.01
N GLN A 5 12.15 12.60 -14.40
CA GLN A 5 13.58 12.86 -14.54
C GLN A 5 14.31 12.62 -13.21
N LYS A 6 15.48 11.99 -13.28
CA LYS A 6 16.27 11.66 -12.09
C LYS A 6 16.47 12.86 -11.16
N ALA A 7 16.91 14.02 -11.71
CA ALA A 7 17.18 15.20 -10.91
C ALA A 7 15.95 15.73 -10.16
N VAL A 8 14.77 15.69 -10.80
CA VAL A 8 13.50 16.11 -10.18
C VAL A 8 13.09 15.15 -9.06
N PHE A 9 13.24 13.86 -9.27
CA PHE A 9 12.93 12.87 -8.25
C PHE A 9 13.87 12.98 -7.05
N ASP A 10 15.18 13.11 -7.30
CA ASP A 10 16.18 13.24 -6.23
C ASP A 10 15.95 14.51 -5.39
N GLU A 11 15.61 15.64 -6.02
CA GLU A 11 15.26 16.90 -5.33
C GLU A 11 14.01 16.71 -4.45
N TYR A 12 12.93 16.14 -5.00
CA TYR A 12 11.71 15.84 -4.25
C TYR A 12 11.98 14.93 -3.04
N CYS A 13 12.74 13.85 -3.22
CA CYS A 13 13.14 12.96 -2.13
C CYS A 13 13.95 13.68 -1.05
N SER A 14 14.92 14.51 -1.46
CA SER A 14 15.75 15.28 -0.52
C SER A 14 14.89 16.22 0.32
N GLU A 15 14.01 16.99 -0.32
CA GLU A 15 13.09 17.90 0.38
C GLU A 15 12.17 17.17 1.36
N ALA A 16 11.59 16.05 0.93
CA ALA A 16 10.72 15.24 1.79
C ALA A 16 11.48 14.67 3.00
N LEU A 17 12.71 14.19 2.79
CA LEU A 17 13.54 13.67 3.88
C LEU A 17 14.02 14.80 4.81
N ASP A 18 14.38 15.97 4.28
CA ASP A 18 14.86 17.09 5.08
C ASP A 18 13.76 17.73 5.93
N ALA A 19 12.51 17.60 5.51
CA ALA A 19 11.35 18.04 6.30
C ALA A 19 11.07 17.15 7.53
N LEU A 20 11.65 15.94 7.63
CA LEU A 20 11.44 15.06 8.77
C LEU A 20 12.26 15.51 9.98
N THR A 21 11.59 15.70 11.10
CA THR A 21 12.18 16.07 12.39
C THR A 21 12.19 14.89 13.37
N ASP A 22 12.91 14.99 14.49
CA ASP A 22 13.03 13.92 15.48
C ASP A 22 11.78 13.76 16.38
N ASP A 23 10.85 14.72 16.34
CA ASP A 23 9.65 14.79 17.20
C ASP A 23 8.38 14.31 16.48
N ILE A 24 8.52 13.39 15.52
CA ILE A 24 7.42 12.83 14.75
C ILE A 24 6.87 11.59 15.45
N ASP A 25 5.55 11.56 15.70
CA ASP A 25 4.86 10.39 16.27
C ASP A 25 4.49 9.34 15.21
N ALA A 26 4.24 9.76 13.97
CA ALA A 26 3.88 8.89 12.86
C ALA A 26 4.07 9.58 11.50
N ILE A 27 4.11 8.79 10.44
CA ILE A 27 4.12 9.29 9.06
C ILE A 27 2.94 8.69 8.29
N TYR A 28 2.26 9.54 7.53
CA TYR A 28 1.24 9.16 6.58
C TYR A 28 1.66 9.55 5.17
N LEU A 29 1.78 8.57 4.30
CA LEU A 29 2.11 8.73 2.89
C LEU A 29 0.84 8.55 2.04
N CYS A 30 0.51 9.55 1.25
CA CYS A 30 -0.57 9.49 0.28
C CYS A 30 0.05 9.48 -1.11
N HIS A 31 0.20 8.30 -1.68
CA HIS A 31 0.85 8.09 -2.96
C HIS A 31 -0.09 7.43 -3.97
N HIS A 32 0.29 7.43 -5.25
CA HIS A 32 -0.38 6.61 -6.26
C HIS A 32 0.07 5.16 -6.16
N GLY A 33 1.37 4.92 -6.09
CA GLY A 33 1.96 3.58 -6.03
C GLY A 33 2.35 2.99 -7.39
N ALA A 34 2.34 3.81 -8.45
CA ALA A 34 2.79 3.40 -9.78
C ALA A 34 3.71 4.46 -10.41
N MET A 35 4.43 5.19 -9.57
CA MET A 35 5.44 6.15 -10.01
C MET A 35 6.60 5.41 -10.66
N VAL A 36 7.18 6.00 -11.71
CA VAL A 36 8.41 5.53 -12.37
C VAL A 36 9.34 6.71 -12.56
N ALA A 37 10.61 6.54 -12.26
CA ALA A 37 11.66 7.51 -12.54
C ALA A 37 12.69 6.94 -13.51
N GLU A 38 13.47 7.80 -14.18
CA GLU A 38 14.47 7.38 -15.17
C GLU A 38 15.47 6.33 -14.66
N HIS A 39 15.67 6.26 -13.35
CA HIS A 39 16.67 5.41 -12.70
C HIS A 39 16.09 4.46 -11.64
N LEU A 40 14.77 4.46 -11.47
CA LEU A 40 14.07 3.65 -10.46
C LEU A 40 12.73 3.15 -11.03
N ASP A 41 12.49 1.87 -10.91
CA ASP A 41 11.22 1.22 -11.27
C ASP A 41 10.16 1.41 -10.17
N ASP A 42 10.59 1.52 -8.90
CA ASP A 42 9.74 1.70 -7.72
C ASP A 42 10.14 2.94 -6.88
N PRO A 43 9.87 4.16 -7.35
CA PRO A 43 10.11 5.37 -6.57
C PRO A 43 9.29 5.47 -5.29
N ASP A 44 8.04 4.96 -5.29
CA ASP A 44 7.16 4.97 -4.11
C ASP A 44 7.75 4.13 -2.97
N GLY A 45 8.24 2.93 -3.27
CA GLY A 45 8.92 2.08 -2.30
C GLY A 45 10.29 2.64 -1.88
N TYR A 46 11.00 3.26 -2.81
CA TYR A 46 12.28 3.92 -2.49
C TYR A 46 12.09 5.03 -1.45
N ILE A 47 11.12 5.93 -1.64
CA ILE A 47 10.82 7.00 -0.68
C ILE A 47 10.44 6.41 0.69
N ALA A 48 9.55 5.43 0.72
CA ALA A 48 9.14 4.78 1.96
C ALA A 48 10.33 4.16 2.71
N LYS A 49 11.24 3.52 1.98
CA LYS A 49 12.47 2.91 2.53
C LYS A 49 13.43 3.96 3.07
N GLU A 50 13.67 5.05 2.35
CA GLU A 50 14.56 6.12 2.82
C GLU A 50 13.98 6.84 4.05
N ILE A 51 12.67 7.07 4.08
CA ILE A 51 11.97 7.56 5.27
C ILE A 51 12.16 6.61 6.44
N ARG A 52 11.92 5.31 6.25
CA ARG A 52 12.10 4.28 7.29
C ARG A 52 13.53 4.24 7.84
N LYS A 53 14.52 4.40 6.98
CA LYS A 53 15.94 4.48 7.40
C LYS A 53 16.19 5.69 8.29
N LYS A 54 15.60 6.86 7.95
CA LYS A 54 15.81 8.10 8.67
C LYS A 54 15.13 8.09 10.04
N ILE A 55 13.86 7.67 10.13
CA ILE A 55 13.09 7.72 11.37
C ILE A 55 13.24 6.49 12.26
N GLY A 56 13.85 5.41 11.75
CA GLY A 56 14.02 4.15 12.48
C GLY A 56 12.73 3.30 12.57
N PRO A 57 12.79 2.15 13.27
CA PRO A 57 11.72 1.14 13.24
C PRO A 57 10.54 1.42 14.19
N LYS A 58 10.60 2.46 15.02
CA LYS A 58 9.61 2.70 16.07
C LYS A 58 8.46 3.62 15.66
N VAL A 59 8.73 4.54 14.75
CA VAL A 59 7.73 5.50 14.25
C VAL A 59 6.90 4.81 13.18
N PRO A 60 5.57 4.68 13.35
CA PRO A 60 4.74 4.02 12.36
C PRO A 60 4.66 4.82 11.06
N ILE A 61 4.73 4.10 9.94
CA ILE A 61 4.50 4.63 8.59
C ILE A 61 3.27 3.95 8.03
N LEU A 62 2.25 4.72 7.64
CA LEU A 62 1.08 4.24 6.93
C LEU A 62 1.07 4.80 5.52
N MET A 63 0.58 4.02 4.57
CA MET A 63 0.52 4.43 3.17
C MET A 63 -0.87 4.16 2.60
N THR A 64 -1.46 5.17 1.94
CA THR A 64 -2.64 4.95 1.08
C THR A 64 -2.22 5.00 -0.38
N LEU A 65 -2.80 4.09 -1.17
CA LEU A 65 -2.45 3.89 -2.58
C LEU A 65 -3.70 3.78 -3.45
N ASP A 66 -3.53 4.17 -4.70
CA ASP A 66 -4.52 3.92 -5.74
C ASP A 66 -4.69 2.41 -6.00
N LEU A 67 -5.88 1.99 -6.43
CA LEU A 67 -6.15 0.60 -6.83
C LEU A 67 -5.22 0.11 -7.95
N HIS A 68 -4.69 1.01 -8.77
CA HIS A 68 -3.75 0.69 -9.85
C HIS A 68 -2.27 0.69 -9.40
N ALA A 69 -1.97 0.65 -8.12
CA ALA A 69 -0.59 0.60 -7.65
C ALA A 69 0.12 -0.69 -8.10
N ASN A 70 1.42 -0.56 -8.39
CA ASN A 70 2.35 -1.66 -8.63
C ASN A 70 3.12 -1.94 -7.34
N ILE A 71 2.62 -2.86 -6.55
CA ILE A 71 3.14 -3.11 -5.21
C ILE A 71 4.47 -3.86 -5.27
N SER A 72 5.45 -3.36 -4.53
CA SER A 72 6.76 -3.98 -4.33
C SER A 72 6.93 -4.54 -2.92
N ASP A 73 7.84 -5.49 -2.78
CA ASP A 73 8.28 -5.97 -1.46
C ASP A 73 8.97 -4.84 -0.66
N THR A 74 9.59 -3.88 -1.35
CA THR A 74 10.19 -2.71 -0.72
C THR A 74 9.14 -1.83 -0.06
N MET A 75 8.01 -1.55 -0.74
CA MET A 75 6.87 -0.85 -0.11
C MET A 75 6.40 -1.59 1.14
N CYS A 76 6.06 -2.88 0.98
CA CYS A 76 5.48 -3.68 2.06
C CYS A 76 6.39 -3.82 3.27
N SER A 77 7.71 -3.91 3.07
CA SER A 77 8.69 -4.03 4.16
C SER A 77 9.06 -2.69 4.82
N SER A 78 8.74 -1.57 4.17
CA SER A 78 9.10 -0.23 4.65
C SER A 78 8.01 0.44 5.48
N VAL A 79 6.76 -0.02 5.37
CA VAL A 79 5.60 0.58 6.05
C VAL A 79 4.91 -0.40 7.00
N ASP A 80 4.10 0.11 7.92
CA ASP A 80 3.38 -0.69 8.90
C ASP A 80 1.95 -1.04 8.44
N LEU A 81 1.41 -0.28 7.49
CA LEU A 81 0.10 -0.53 6.90
C LEU A 81 0.01 0.09 5.52
N ILE A 82 -0.55 -0.67 4.58
CA ILE A 82 -0.95 -0.17 3.25
C ILE A 82 -2.48 -0.27 3.16
N CYS A 83 -3.11 0.83 2.73
CA CYS A 83 -4.55 0.90 2.52
C CYS A 83 -4.84 1.35 1.08
N GLY A 84 -5.26 0.41 0.23
CA GLY A 84 -5.58 0.65 -1.18
C GLY A 84 -7.03 1.07 -1.41
N TYR A 85 -7.28 1.85 -2.47
CA TYR A 85 -8.63 2.10 -2.94
C TYR A 85 -9.29 0.78 -3.34
N ARG A 86 -10.60 0.69 -3.15
CA ARG A 86 -11.40 -0.52 -3.44
C ARG A 86 -12.33 -0.33 -4.63
N THR A 87 -12.40 0.89 -5.16
CA THR A 87 -13.33 1.22 -6.23
C THR A 87 -12.63 1.73 -7.48
N ASN A 88 -13.12 1.30 -8.64
CA ASN A 88 -12.79 1.86 -9.93
C ASN A 88 -14.07 2.02 -10.75
N PRO A 89 -14.54 3.28 -11.03
CA PRO A 89 -13.91 4.58 -10.71
C PRO A 89 -13.72 4.84 -9.22
N HIS A 90 -12.67 5.62 -8.87
CA HIS A 90 -12.31 5.93 -7.50
C HIS A 90 -13.32 6.89 -6.84
N VAL A 91 -14.07 6.38 -5.87
CA VAL A 91 -15.06 7.17 -5.09
C VAL A 91 -14.89 7.00 -3.58
N ASP A 92 -13.89 6.22 -3.15
CA ASP A 92 -13.69 5.81 -1.75
C ASP A 92 -12.38 6.33 -1.12
N GLN A 93 -11.72 7.34 -1.72
CA GLN A 93 -10.46 7.89 -1.21
C GLN A 93 -10.58 8.41 0.22
N PHE A 94 -11.71 9.08 0.52
CA PHE A 94 -11.97 9.62 1.85
C PHE A 94 -12.09 8.51 2.89
N GLU A 95 -12.84 7.47 2.59
CA GLU A 95 -13.02 6.31 3.46
C GLU A 95 -11.70 5.57 3.70
N ARG A 96 -10.81 5.50 2.69
CA ARG A 96 -9.47 4.90 2.87
C ARG A 96 -8.59 5.74 3.79
N GLY A 97 -8.66 7.07 3.67
CA GLY A 97 -7.99 7.97 4.61
C GLY A 97 -8.50 7.80 6.05
N GLN A 98 -9.82 7.67 6.23
CA GLN A 98 -10.41 7.40 7.55
C GLN A 98 -9.98 6.04 8.12
N GLU A 99 -9.92 4.99 7.30
CA GLU A 99 -9.47 3.66 7.70
C GLU A 99 -7.99 3.68 8.13
N ALA A 100 -7.13 4.37 7.38
CA ALA A 100 -5.73 4.58 7.75
C ALA A 100 -5.60 5.34 9.08
N ALA A 101 -6.34 6.42 9.26
CA ALA A 101 -6.34 7.22 10.49
C ALA A 101 -6.83 6.40 11.71
N PHE A 102 -7.89 5.59 11.54
CA PHE A 102 -8.36 4.68 12.59
C PHE A 102 -7.29 3.65 12.97
N SER A 103 -6.63 3.05 11.97
CA SER A 103 -5.54 2.10 12.17
C SER A 103 -4.36 2.74 12.88
N LEU A 104 -3.97 3.96 12.50
CA LEU A 104 -2.91 4.71 13.15
C LEU A 104 -3.19 4.93 14.65
N ARG A 105 -4.42 5.31 15.00
CA ARG A 105 -4.81 5.45 16.42
C ARG A 105 -4.62 4.17 17.21
N GLN A 106 -4.94 3.01 16.62
CA GLN A 106 -4.74 1.70 17.27
C GLN A 106 -3.25 1.38 17.46
N ILE A 107 -2.41 1.73 16.50
CA ILE A 107 -0.96 1.53 16.58
C ILE A 107 -0.39 2.44 17.68
N LEU A 108 -0.67 3.73 17.64
CA LEU A 108 -0.16 4.71 18.62
C LEU A 108 -0.64 4.44 20.05
N SER A 109 -1.83 3.86 20.22
CA SER A 109 -2.34 3.46 21.55
C SER A 109 -1.81 2.10 22.02
N GLY A 110 -0.95 1.43 21.26
CA GLY A 110 -0.41 0.11 21.59
C GLY A 110 -1.42 -1.05 21.45
N GLN A 111 -2.59 -0.80 20.88
CA GLN A 111 -3.62 -1.83 20.64
C GLN A 111 -3.33 -2.72 19.41
N ALA A 112 -2.39 -2.30 18.58
CA ALA A 112 -1.97 -3.03 17.39
C ALA A 112 -0.45 -2.95 17.20
N ASN A 113 0.15 -4.08 16.78
CA ASN A 113 1.52 -4.19 16.28
C ASN A 113 1.45 -4.80 14.88
N PRO A 114 1.20 -3.99 13.83
CA PRO A 114 0.81 -4.48 12.52
C PRO A 114 1.85 -5.42 11.90
N LYS A 115 1.34 -6.39 11.16
CA LYS A 115 2.12 -7.35 10.39
C LYS A 115 1.59 -7.39 8.96
N VAL A 116 2.41 -6.99 8.03
CA VAL A 116 2.08 -6.88 6.60
C VAL A 116 2.52 -8.15 5.88
N ALA A 117 1.61 -8.78 5.15
CA ALA A 117 1.89 -9.86 4.21
C ALA A 117 1.53 -9.40 2.80
N HIS A 118 2.33 -9.81 1.82
CA HIS A 118 2.16 -9.49 0.41
C HIS A 118 2.21 -10.77 -0.43
N VAL A 119 1.24 -10.90 -1.33
CA VAL A 119 1.22 -11.93 -2.38
C VAL A 119 1.07 -11.24 -3.71
N LYS A 120 1.95 -11.56 -4.64
CA LYS A 120 1.94 -11.05 -6.02
C LYS A 120 1.60 -12.17 -6.98
N LEU A 121 0.62 -11.92 -7.85
CA LEU A 121 0.24 -12.84 -8.89
C LEU A 121 0.93 -12.46 -10.21
N PRO A 122 1.39 -13.44 -11.02
CA PRO A 122 1.96 -13.18 -12.34
C PRO A 122 0.84 -12.90 -13.38
N LEU A 123 -0.05 -11.98 -13.04
CA LEU A 123 -1.22 -11.60 -13.84
C LEU A 123 -1.33 -10.09 -13.88
N ALA A 124 -1.11 -9.50 -15.05
CA ALA A 124 -1.19 -8.06 -15.27
C ALA A 124 -2.36 -7.72 -16.20
N PRO A 125 -3.59 -7.59 -15.67
CA PRO A 125 -4.77 -7.25 -16.47
C PRO A 125 -4.69 -5.82 -17.00
N SER A 126 -5.38 -5.58 -18.13
CA SER A 126 -5.57 -4.23 -18.65
C SER A 126 -6.45 -3.40 -17.70
N SER A 127 -6.14 -2.10 -17.57
CA SER A 127 -6.92 -1.17 -16.76
C SER A 127 -8.42 -1.13 -17.10
N ILE A 128 -8.78 -1.45 -18.36
CA ILE A 128 -10.19 -1.53 -18.80
C ILE A 128 -10.95 -2.65 -18.09
N THR A 129 -10.26 -3.71 -17.65
CA THR A 129 -10.87 -4.86 -16.99
C THR A 129 -10.89 -4.75 -15.45
N LEU A 130 -10.39 -3.64 -14.93
CA LEU A 130 -10.27 -3.38 -13.48
C LEU A 130 -11.49 -2.68 -12.88
N LEU A 131 -12.67 -2.78 -13.51
CA LEU A 131 -13.92 -2.30 -12.93
C LEU A 131 -14.24 -3.08 -11.64
N THR A 132 -14.73 -2.36 -10.63
CA THR A 132 -15.03 -2.97 -9.31
C THR A 132 -16.52 -3.03 -9.01
N ALA A 133 -17.36 -2.34 -9.79
CA ALA A 133 -18.81 -2.43 -9.66
C ALA A 133 -19.36 -3.81 -10.11
N THR A 134 -18.64 -4.49 -11.00
CA THR A 134 -18.97 -5.83 -11.52
C THR A 134 -17.69 -6.52 -11.95
N GLY A 135 -17.70 -7.86 -12.01
CA GLY A 135 -16.60 -8.66 -12.53
C GLY A 135 -15.62 -9.14 -11.47
N PRO A 136 -14.59 -9.88 -11.90
CA PRO A 136 -13.79 -10.69 -10.98
C PRO A 136 -13.02 -9.87 -9.94
N LEU A 137 -12.51 -8.69 -10.29
CA LEU A 137 -11.79 -7.88 -9.31
C LEU A 137 -12.70 -7.39 -8.18
N GLY A 138 -13.92 -6.91 -8.53
CA GLY A 138 -14.91 -6.51 -7.53
C GLY A 138 -15.32 -7.68 -6.63
N GLU A 139 -15.53 -8.86 -7.20
CA GLU A 139 -15.88 -10.07 -6.44
C GLU A 139 -14.79 -10.47 -5.43
N VAL A 140 -13.52 -10.41 -5.83
CA VAL A 140 -12.38 -10.73 -4.94
C VAL A 140 -12.23 -9.66 -3.86
N ILE A 141 -12.39 -8.38 -4.19
CA ILE A 141 -12.39 -7.29 -3.19
C ILE A 141 -13.50 -7.51 -2.16
N ASP A 142 -14.72 -7.79 -2.60
CA ASP A 142 -15.86 -8.05 -1.72
C ASP A 142 -15.63 -9.30 -0.85
N TYR A 143 -15.05 -10.35 -1.43
CA TYR A 143 -14.68 -11.55 -0.69
C TYR A 143 -13.66 -11.22 0.40
N GLY A 144 -12.60 -10.49 0.06
CA GLY A 144 -11.57 -10.05 1.02
C GLY A 144 -12.16 -9.24 2.18
N GLN A 145 -13.12 -8.33 1.89
CA GLN A 145 -13.80 -7.56 2.94
C GLN A 145 -14.65 -8.43 3.87
N ARG A 146 -15.36 -9.44 3.31
CA ARG A 146 -16.11 -10.40 4.14
C ARG A 146 -15.18 -11.20 5.03
N ARG A 147 -14.07 -11.70 4.49
CA ARG A 147 -13.07 -12.46 5.25
C ARG A 147 -12.44 -11.61 6.36
N GLN A 148 -12.13 -10.33 6.07
CA GLN A 148 -11.67 -9.39 7.10
C GLN A 148 -12.68 -9.26 8.25
N ALA A 149 -13.96 -9.13 7.94
CA ALA A 149 -15.03 -9.01 8.95
C ALA A 149 -15.18 -10.30 9.78
N GLU A 150 -15.14 -11.46 9.15
CA GLU A 150 -15.25 -12.79 9.80
C GLU A 150 -14.08 -13.05 10.78
N LEU A 151 -12.91 -12.51 10.50
CA LEU A 151 -11.73 -12.64 11.38
C LEU A 151 -11.77 -11.72 12.60
N GLY A 152 -12.85 -10.96 12.79
CA GLY A 152 -13.20 -10.33 14.05
C GLY A 152 -12.17 -9.36 14.60
N GLY A 153 -11.60 -8.50 13.74
CA GLY A 153 -10.63 -7.48 14.12
C GLY A 153 -9.18 -7.97 14.23
N LYS A 154 -8.89 -9.23 13.88
CA LYS A 154 -7.52 -9.73 13.75
C LYS A 154 -6.83 -9.16 12.52
N ILE A 155 -7.58 -8.83 11.48
CA ILE A 155 -7.11 -8.15 10.27
C ILE A 155 -7.49 -6.67 10.34
N MET A 156 -6.50 -5.81 10.16
CA MET A 156 -6.67 -4.35 10.13
C MET A 156 -7.07 -3.87 8.74
N ASN A 157 -6.46 -4.43 7.69
CA ASN A 157 -6.73 -4.05 6.31
C ASN A 157 -6.52 -5.22 5.36
N VAL A 158 -7.36 -5.28 4.32
CA VAL A 158 -7.19 -6.10 3.11
C VAL A 158 -7.25 -5.15 1.92
N SER A 159 -6.18 -5.08 1.15
CA SER A 159 -6.07 -4.30 -0.08
C SER A 159 -5.68 -5.18 -1.25
N ILE A 160 -6.40 -5.05 -2.36
CA ILE A 160 -6.15 -5.80 -3.59
C ILE A 160 -5.92 -4.78 -4.71
N PHE A 161 -4.75 -4.86 -5.33
CA PHE A 161 -4.29 -3.92 -6.34
C PHE A 161 -4.32 -4.55 -7.73
N GLY A 162 -4.88 -3.82 -8.69
CA GLY A 162 -5.05 -4.30 -10.04
C GLY A 162 -3.82 -4.12 -10.95
N ASN A 163 -2.85 -3.34 -10.55
CA ASN A 163 -1.67 -2.86 -11.28
C ASN A 163 -1.91 -1.68 -12.24
N PHE A 164 -0.82 -1.03 -12.64
CA PHE A 164 -0.77 -0.04 -13.72
C PHE A 164 0.19 -0.53 -14.82
N ILE A 165 -0.36 -1.30 -15.76
CA ILE A 165 0.42 -2.00 -16.80
C ILE A 165 1.26 -1.06 -17.68
N CYS A 166 0.84 0.22 -17.82
CA CYS A 166 1.56 1.20 -18.64
C CYS A 166 2.89 1.65 -18.03
N SER A 167 3.18 1.33 -16.78
CA SER A 167 4.48 1.62 -16.16
C SER A 167 5.60 0.72 -16.70
N ASP A 168 5.27 -0.49 -17.19
CA ASP A 168 6.24 -1.47 -17.71
C ASP A 168 7.41 -1.75 -16.76
N VAL A 169 7.09 -2.07 -15.52
CA VAL A 169 8.03 -2.34 -14.44
C VAL A 169 7.93 -3.78 -13.94
N PRO A 170 8.97 -4.32 -13.28
CA PRO A 170 8.93 -5.69 -12.71
C PRO A 170 7.82 -5.87 -11.67
N GLU A 171 7.37 -4.79 -11.03
CA GLU A 171 6.32 -4.78 -10.02
C GLU A 171 4.91 -4.90 -10.60
N ASN A 172 4.74 -4.90 -11.93
CA ASN A 172 3.46 -5.14 -12.58
C ASN A 172 2.86 -6.50 -12.16
N GLY A 173 1.58 -6.49 -11.91
CA GLY A 173 0.79 -7.68 -11.54
C GLY A 173 -0.20 -7.40 -10.42
N ILE A 174 -1.27 -8.21 -10.35
CA ILE A 174 -2.20 -8.14 -9.23
C ILE A 174 -1.43 -8.42 -7.94
N SER A 175 -1.67 -7.59 -6.95
CA SER A 175 -1.05 -7.72 -5.63
C SER A 175 -2.11 -7.71 -4.54
N ILE A 176 -1.95 -8.61 -3.57
CA ILE A 176 -2.79 -8.72 -2.38
C ILE A 176 -1.93 -8.34 -1.18
N VAL A 177 -2.33 -7.30 -0.47
CA VAL A 177 -1.66 -6.86 0.76
C VAL A 177 -2.63 -7.00 1.92
N VAL A 178 -2.24 -7.77 2.92
CA VAL A 178 -3.02 -7.99 4.13
C VAL A 178 -2.22 -7.50 5.33
N THR A 179 -2.82 -6.65 6.15
CA THR A 179 -2.23 -6.20 7.41
C THR A 179 -3.02 -6.80 8.57
N ALA A 180 -2.39 -7.69 9.33
CA ALA A 180 -2.93 -8.21 10.57
C ALA A 180 -2.53 -7.34 11.76
N ARG A 181 -3.35 -7.39 12.81
CA ARG A 181 -3.16 -6.59 14.04
C ARG A 181 -1.87 -6.92 14.78
N ASN A 182 -1.51 -8.21 14.90
CA ASN A 182 -0.36 -8.65 15.70
C ASN A 182 0.29 -9.94 15.17
N ASP A 183 -0.30 -10.61 14.19
CA ASP A 183 0.06 -11.97 13.80
C ASP A 183 0.31 -12.05 12.29
N PHE A 184 1.56 -12.29 11.92
CA PHE A 184 1.97 -12.39 10.52
C PHE A 184 1.36 -13.59 9.80
N ASP A 185 1.22 -14.73 10.49
CA ASP A 185 0.69 -15.95 9.85
C ASP A 185 -0.78 -15.79 9.48
N ILE A 186 -1.56 -15.07 10.26
CA ILE A 186 -2.94 -14.72 9.92
C ILE A 186 -2.99 -13.83 8.66
N ALA A 187 -2.11 -12.84 8.58
CA ALA A 187 -2.02 -11.97 7.39
C ALA A 187 -1.63 -12.78 6.16
N LYS A 188 -0.60 -13.61 6.28
CA LYS A 188 -0.07 -14.45 5.20
C LYS A 188 -1.13 -15.44 4.70
N ASN A 189 -1.76 -16.18 5.61
CA ASN A 189 -2.76 -17.17 5.24
C ASN A 189 -3.94 -16.54 4.50
N LEU A 190 -4.40 -15.36 4.92
CA LEU A 190 -5.46 -14.65 4.21
C LEU A 190 -5.00 -14.12 2.87
N ALA A 191 -3.76 -13.60 2.76
CA ALA A 191 -3.23 -13.13 1.49
C ALA A 191 -3.08 -14.27 0.46
N GLU A 192 -2.72 -15.48 0.92
CA GLU A 192 -2.60 -16.68 0.08
C GLU A 192 -3.97 -17.30 -0.26
N GLU A 193 -5.01 -17.08 0.55
CA GLU A 193 -6.38 -17.53 0.30
C GLU A 193 -7.05 -16.71 -0.82
N LEU A 194 -6.75 -15.41 -0.89
CA LEU A 194 -7.34 -14.44 -1.82
C LEU A 194 -6.72 -14.48 -3.20
#